data_c2df2d02ecd8b47957b0872cfce46c00
#
_entry.id   c2df2d02ecd8b47957b0872cfce46c00
#
_cell.length_a   1.000
_cell.length_b   1.000
_cell.length_c   1.000
_cell.angle_alpha   90.00
_cell.angle_beta   90.00
_cell.angle_gamma   90.00
#
_symmetry.space_group_name_H-M   'P 1'
#
loop_
_entity.id
_entity.type
_entity.pdbx_description
1 polymer ?
#
loop_
_entity_poly.entity_id
_entity_poly.type
_entity_poly.pdbx_seq_one_letter_code
_entity_poly.pdbx_strand_id
1 'polypeptide(L)'
;IILMYTVYTNGGETLDLFKKCSDYRTVKDAKSLGLYPYFHALESKQDIEVIMEGKRQIMIGSNNYLGFTGDSRIIQAGVDVLEEYGSGVSGSRFLNGTLQLHKTLEQELASFLNKEDCLTFATGYQTNLGIISAIAGRNDLIFCDRENHASIYDGIRLSFAKMVRYNHNDMEDLEKKLQASDPNKGKLIITDGVFSMSGDICKLDEIVTIAKKYNAKVMVDDAHGLGVLGEHGRGTAEFFNLEDEVDIIMGTFSKSLASLGGYMA
;
A
#
# COMPACT_ATOMS: atom_id res chain seq x y z
N ILE A 1 -0.80 0.30 -13.97
CA ILE A 1 -1.39 -0.43 -15.12
C ILE A 1 -2.83 0.02 -15.23
N ILE A 2 -3.08 1.03 -16.05
CA ILE A 2 -4.44 1.49 -16.35
C ILE A 2 -5.04 0.52 -17.36
N LEU A 3 -5.86 -0.41 -16.90
CA LEU A 3 -6.72 -1.22 -17.77
C LEU A 3 -7.93 -0.36 -18.17
N MET A 4 -7.86 0.25 -19.36
CA MET A 4 -9.03 0.82 -19.99
C MET A 4 -9.99 -0.32 -20.39
N TYR A 5 -11.11 -0.44 -19.70
CA TYR A 5 -12.21 -1.29 -20.13
C TYR A 5 -12.93 -0.63 -21.32
N THR A 6 -12.62 -1.07 -22.52
CA THR A 6 -13.48 -0.82 -23.67
C THR A 6 -14.47 -1.97 -23.78
N VAL A 7 -15.73 -1.70 -23.53
CA VAL A 7 -16.81 -2.67 -23.75
C VAL A 7 -17.08 -2.73 -25.25
N TYR A 8 -16.70 -3.85 -25.88
CA TYR A 8 -17.11 -4.16 -27.25
C TYR A 8 -18.38 -5.02 -27.21
N THR A 9 -19.51 -4.44 -27.59
CA THR A 9 -20.70 -5.18 -27.99
C THR A 9 -20.68 -5.32 -29.50
N ASN A 10 -20.29 -6.47 -30.01
CA ASN A 10 -20.57 -6.86 -31.40
C ASN A 10 -21.03 -8.31 -31.49
N GLY A 11 -22.06 -8.49 -32.31
CA GLY A 11 -22.87 -9.68 -32.41
C GLY A 11 -22.10 -10.97 -32.70
N GLY A 12 -22.45 -12.03 -32.01
CA GLY A 12 -22.42 -13.41 -32.51
C GLY A 12 -21.12 -14.16 -32.59
N GLU A 13 -19.94 -13.52 -32.47
CA GLU A 13 -18.66 -14.23 -32.44
C GLU A 13 -18.22 -14.48 -31.00
N THR A 14 -17.87 -15.73 -30.69
CA THR A 14 -17.19 -16.09 -29.45
C THR A 14 -15.83 -15.35 -29.40
N LEU A 15 -15.76 -14.31 -28.57
CA LEU A 15 -14.53 -13.54 -28.40
C LEU A 15 -13.47 -14.43 -27.72
N ASP A 16 -12.36 -14.68 -28.38
CA ASP A 16 -11.19 -15.25 -27.75
C ASP A 16 -10.72 -14.33 -26.61
N LEU A 17 -10.69 -14.86 -25.39
CA LEU A 17 -10.27 -14.14 -24.19
C LEU A 17 -8.89 -13.48 -24.35
N PHE A 18 -7.97 -14.12 -25.07
CA PHE A 18 -6.59 -13.66 -25.24
C PHE A 18 -6.40 -12.74 -26.46
N LYS A 19 -7.42 -12.58 -27.31
CA LYS A 19 -7.32 -11.69 -28.47
C LYS A 19 -6.91 -10.26 -28.08
N LYS A 20 -7.47 -9.72 -26.99
CA LYS A 20 -7.08 -8.40 -26.44
C LYS A 20 -5.60 -8.31 -26.06
N CYS A 21 -4.97 -9.41 -25.66
CA CYS A 21 -3.56 -9.45 -25.31
C CYS A 21 -2.67 -9.45 -26.56
N SER A 22 -3.07 -10.23 -27.61
CA SER A 22 -2.36 -10.26 -28.88
C SER A 22 -2.48 -8.95 -29.66
N ASP A 23 -3.64 -8.30 -29.56
CA ASP A 23 -3.92 -7.00 -30.21
C ASP A 23 -3.29 -5.80 -29.49
N TYR A 24 -2.80 -5.98 -28.25
CA TYR A 24 -2.17 -4.93 -27.46
C TYR A 24 -0.80 -4.56 -28.01
N ARG A 25 -0.72 -3.45 -28.72
CA ARG A 25 0.49 -3.02 -29.43
C ARG A 25 1.31 -1.95 -28.70
N THR A 26 0.72 -1.26 -27.72
CA THR A 26 1.32 -0.09 -27.04
C THR A 26 2.77 -0.33 -26.59
N VAL A 27 3.05 -1.48 -25.97
CA VAL A 27 4.40 -1.83 -25.51
C VAL A 27 5.34 -2.12 -26.68
N LYS A 28 4.85 -2.82 -27.72
CA LYS A 28 5.65 -3.12 -28.92
C LYS A 28 6.00 -1.85 -29.67
N ASP A 29 5.04 -0.96 -29.83
CA ASP A 29 5.21 0.33 -30.53
C ASP A 29 6.16 1.25 -29.74
N ALA A 30 6.00 1.36 -28.41
CA ALA A 30 6.93 2.10 -27.56
C ALA A 30 8.37 1.57 -27.65
N LYS A 31 8.55 0.25 -27.64
CA LYS A 31 9.89 -0.38 -27.81
C LYS A 31 10.49 -0.09 -29.18
N SER A 32 9.71 -0.14 -30.25
CA SER A 32 10.18 0.14 -31.61
C SER A 32 10.62 1.60 -31.79
N LEU A 33 10.05 2.52 -31.00
CA LEU A 33 10.39 3.95 -30.99
C LEU A 33 11.49 4.30 -29.98
N GLY A 34 12.03 3.33 -29.23
CA GLY A 34 13.00 3.60 -28.17
C GLY A 34 12.44 4.36 -26.96
N LEU A 35 11.12 4.38 -26.79
CA LEU A 35 10.39 5.11 -25.75
C LEU A 35 9.87 4.19 -24.63
N TYR A 36 10.58 3.11 -24.34
CA TYR A 36 10.18 2.14 -23.31
C TYR A 36 11.16 2.13 -22.13
N PRO A 37 10.98 2.98 -21.12
CA PRO A 37 11.91 3.16 -20.00
C PRO A 37 11.63 2.22 -18.82
N TYR A 38 11.16 1.01 -19.07
CA TYR A 38 10.76 0.08 -18.01
C TYR A 38 11.54 -1.21 -18.04
N PHE A 39 11.67 -1.88 -16.89
CA PHE A 39 12.28 -3.20 -16.70
C PHE A 39 13.78 -3.23 -17.04
N HIS A 40 14.50 -2.14 -16.77
CA HIS A 40 15.96 -2.15 -16.83
C HIS A 40 16.54 -3.00 -15.70
N ALA A 41 17.44 -3.92 -16.03
CA ALA A 41 18.02 -4.82 -15.04
C ALA A 41 19.14 -4.14 -14.24
N LEU A 42 19.07 -4.26 -12.91
CA LEU A 42 20.19 -3.93 -12.03
C LEU A 42 21.18 -5.09 -11.99
N GLU A 43 22.45 -4.80 -12.12
CA GLU A 43 23.56 -5.76 -12.11
C GLU A 43 24.41 -5.63 -10.84
N SER A 44 24.01 -4.76 -9.92
CA SER A 44 24.65 -4.52 -8.63
C SER A 44 23.63 -4.53 -7.49
N LYS A 45 24.10 -4.40 -6.25
CA LYS A 45 23.22 -4.08 -5.11
C LYS A 45 22.49 -2.78 -5.37
N GLN A 46 21.28 -2.66 -4.81
CA GLN A 46 20.55 -1.40 -4.74
C GLN A 46 21.24 -0.47 -3.74
N ASP A 47 21.79 0.63 -4.24
CA ASP A 47 22.48 1.65 -3.46
C ASP A 47 22.34 3.01 -4.17
N ILE A 48 22.99 4.06 -3.67
CA ILE A 48 23.05 5.38 -4.31
C ILE A 48 23.69 5.34 -5.71
N GLU A 49 24.62 4.43 -5.93
CA GLU A 49 25.19 4.11 -7.24
C GLU A 49 24.93 2.67 -7.59
N VAL A 50 24.50 2.43 -8.82
CA VAL A 50 24.16 1.11 -9.31
C VAL A 50 24.82 0.85 -10.67
N ILE A 51 24.98 -0.42 -11.02
CA ILE A 51 25.29 -0.83 -12.38
C ILE A 51 23.99 -1.27 -13.04
N MET A 52 23.64 -0.62 -14.14
CA MET A 52 22.44 -0.90 -14.93
C MET A 52 22.83 -0.95 -16.40
N GLU A 53 22.56 -2.06 -17.05
CA GLU A 53 22.94 -2.28 -18.46
C GLU A 53 24.42 -1.97 -18.75
N GLY A 54 25.31 -2.47 -17.87
CA GLY A 54 26.76 -2.29 -17.96
C GLY A 54 27.25 -0.87 -17.67
N LYS A 55 26.39 0.04 -17.24
CA LYS A 55 26.74 1.44 -16.94
C LYS A 55 26.57 1.78 -15.48
N ARG A 56 27.53 2.50 -14.90
CA ARG A 56 27.39 3.10 -13.57
C ARG A 56 26.46 4.29 -13.63
N GLN A 57 25.43 4.27 -12.77
CA GLN A 57 24.39 5.30 -12.72
C GLN A 57 24.09 5.68 -11.28
N ILE A 58 23.60 6.91 -11.07
CA ILE A 58 23.07 7.36 -9.79
C ILE A 58 21.62 6.96 -9.68
N MET A 59 21.26 6.25 -8.60
CA MET A 59 19.91 5.80 -8.34
C MET A 59 19.12 6.86 -7.56
N ILE A 60 18.24 7.58 -8.27
CA ILE A 60 17.36 8.58 -7.66
C ILE A 60 15.88 8.13 -7.63
N GLY A 61 15.58 6.96 -8.21
CA GLY A 61 14.21 6.43 -8.33
C GLY A 61 13.87 5.31 -7.34
N SER A 62 14.67 5.09 -6.31
CA SER A 62 14.45 4.04 -5.31
C SER A 62 13.56 4.50 -4.17
N ASN A 63 12.71 3.59 -3.65
CA ASN A 63 11.97 3.77 -2.40
C ASN A 63 12.79 3.34 -1.15
N ASN A 64 14.10 3.19 -1.28
CA ASN A 64 15.02 2.84 -0.18
C ASN A 64 15.31 4.06 0.70
N TYR A 65 14.28 4.60 1.35
CA TYR A 65 14.33 5.90 2.02
C TYR A 65 15.40 6.00 3.12
N LEU A 66 15.64 4.91 3.86
CA LEU A 66 16.63 4.85 4.94
C LEU A 66 17.97 4.25 4.51
N GLY A 67 18.12 3.86 3.24
CA GLY A 67 19.36 3.27 2.73
C GLY A 67 19.66 1.85 3.22
N PHE A 68 18.69 1.13 3.73
CA PHE A 68 18.89 -0.16 4.40
C PHE A 68 19.13 -1.35 3.47
N THR A 69 18.85 -1.25 2.17
CA THR A 69 19.00 -2.38 1.24
C THR A 69 20.43 -2.95 1.17
N GLY A 70 21.44 -2.12 1.41
CA GLY A 70 22.85 -2.51 1.44
C GLY A 70 23.47 -2.63 2.83
N ASP A 71 22.72 -2.37 3.89
CA ASP A 71 23.23 -2.37 5.27
C ASP A 71 23.63 -3.78 5.73
N SER A 72 24.88 -3.94 6.13
CA SER A 72 25.42 -5.24 6.53
C SER A 72 24.73 -5.84 7.76
N ARG A 73 24.20 -5.01 8.66
CA ARG A 73 23.46 -5.46 9.86
C ARG A 73 22.13 -6.09 9.46
N ILE A 74 21.43 -5.49 8.50
CA ILE A 74 20.14 -6.02 7.98
C ILE A 74 20.40 -7.31 7.21
N ILE A 75 21.46 -7.34 6.37
CA ILE A 75 21.84 -8.54 5.62
C ILE A 75 22.18 -9.67 6.59
N GLN A 76 22.99 -9.41 7.63
CA GLN A 76 23.39 -10.43 8.59
C GLN A 76 22.19 -10.97 9.38
N ALA A 77 21.28 -10.10 9.84
CA ALA A 77 20.05 -10.54 10.49
C ALA A 77 19.22 -11.49 9.60
N GLY A 78 19.17 -11.22 8.29
CA GLY A 78 18.52 -12.13 7.34
C GLY A 78 19.22 -13.48 7.22
N VAL A 79 20.56 -13.51 7.22
CA VAL A 79 21.35 -14.75 7.21
C VAL A 79 21.11 -15.56 8.49
N ASP A 80 21.16 -14.93 9.66
CA ASP A 80 20.98 -15.57 10.96
C ASP A 80 19.57 -16.22 11.04
N VAL A 81 18.54 -15.54 10.58
CA VAL A 81 17.17 -16.09 10.53
C VAL A 81 17.06 -17.27 9.57
N LEU A 82 17.72 -17.22 8.41
CA LEU A 82 17.74 -18.36 7.48
C LEU A 82 18.46 -19.57 8.06
N GLU A 83 19.52 -19.38 8.82
CA GLU A 83 20.24 -20.47 9.49
C GLU A 83 19.43 -21.06 10.64
N GLU A 84 18.71 -20.23 11.41
CA GLU A 84 17.94 -20.68 12.58
C GLU A 84 16.60 -21.31 12.19
N TYR A 85 15.84 -20.71 11.27
CA TYR A 85 14.47 -21.09 10.95
C TYR A 85 14.30 -21.75 9.57
N GLY A 86 15.35 -21.78 8.74
CA GLY A 86 15.27 -22.25 7.37
C GLY A 86 14.62 -21.23 6.42
N SER A 87 14.37 -21.64 5.19
CA SER A 87 13.88 -20.77 4.11
C SER A 87 12.37 -20.46 4.20
N GLY A 88 11.63 -21.12 5.08
CA GLY A 88 10.19 -20.89 5.23
C GLY A 88 9.54 -21.94 6.14
N VAL A 89 8.27 -21.73 6.45
CA VAL A 89 7.53 -22.51 7.44
C VAL A 89 6.55 -23.52 6.82
N SER A 90 6.35 -23.49 5.50
CA SER A 90 5.46 -24.38 4.74
C SER A 90 4.08 -24.61 5.37
N GLY A 91 3.55 -23.58 6.04
CA GLY A 91 2.27 -23.64 6.74
C GLY A 91 1.61 -22.28 6.87
N SER A 92 0.28 -22.31 6.98
CA SER A 92 -0.51 -21.10 7.26
C SER A 92 -0.23 -20.60 8.67
N ARG A 93 -0.13 -19.28 8.85
CA ARG A 93 -0.04 -18.64 10.17
C ARG A 93 -1.16 -19.05 11.12
N PHE A 94 -2.33 -19.31 10.58
CA PHE A 94 -3.50 -19.74 11.36
C PHE A 94 -3.34 -21.16 11.96
N LEU A 95 -2.56 -22.02 11.33
CA LEU A 95 -2.43 -23.41 11.76
C LEU A 95 -1.06 -23.70 12.40
N ASN A 96 -0.02 -23.85 11.58
CA ASN A 96 1.31 -24.33 12.00
C ASN A 96 2.47 -23.48 11.50
N GLY A 97 2.20 -22.33 10.84
CA GLY A 97 3.21 -21.46 10.24
C GLY A 97 3.49 -20.18 11.03
N THR A 98 3.08 -20.08 12.31
CA THR A 98 3.43 -18.93 13.15
C THR A 98 4.70 -19.21 13.94
N LEU A 99 5.77 -18.47 13.63
CA LEU A 99 7.01 -18.45 14.40
C LEU A 99 6.91 -17.46 15.56
N GLN A 100 7.75 -17.66 16.59
CA GLN A 100 7.91 -16.64 17.63
C GLN A 100 8.38 -15.30 17.04
N LEU A 101 9.21 -15.34 16.00
CA LEU A 101 9.67 -14.16 15.27
C LEU A 101 8.52 -13.29 14.74
N HIS A 102 7.45 -13.89 14.21
CA HIS A 102 6.27 -13.13 13.78
C HIS A 102 5.62 -12.38 14.95
N LYS A 103 5.44 -13.06 16.10
CA LYS A 103 4.83 -12.45 17.29
C LYS A 103 5.68 -11.31 17.85
N THR A 104 6.99 -11.51 17.90
CA THR A 104 7.92 -10.47 18.38
C THR A 104 7.85 -9.24 17.45
N LEU A 105 7.90 -9.44 16.13
CA LEU A 105 7.79 -8.34 15.17
C LEU A 105 6.46 -7.58 15.30
N GLU A 106 5.34 -8.30 15.45
CA GLU A 106 4.02 -7.69 15.63
C GLU A 106 3.94 -6.86 16.92
N GLN A 107 4.48 -7.37 18.02
CA GLN A 107 4.56 -6.64 19.29
C GLN A 107 5.45 -5.39 19.21
N GLU A 108 6.61 -5.49 18.58
CA GLU A 108 7.52 -4.35 18.38
C GLU A 108 6.91 -3.29 17.49
N LEU A 109 6.23 -3.68 16.40
CA LEU A 109 5.53 -2.74 15.52
C LEU A 109 4.37 -2.04 16.24
N ALA A 110 3.54 -2.78 16.98
CA ALA A 110 2.45 -2.20 17.76
C ALA A 110 2.99 -1.17 18.76
N SER A 111 4.05 -1.54 19.50
CA SER A 111 4.71 -0.63 20.45
C SER A 111 5.31 0.60 19.76
N PHE A 112 6.00 0.41 18.63
CA PHE A 112 6.60 1.52 17.88
C PHE A 112 5.57 2.50 17.36
N LEU A 113 4.44 1.99 16.84
CA LEU A 113 3.36 2.78 16.26
C LEU A 113 2.35 3.30 17.30
N ASN A 114 2.59 3.00 18.58
CA ASN A 114 1.70 3.37 19.68
C ASN A 114 0.26 2.85 19.50
N LYS A 115 0.15 1.56 19.04
CA LYS A 115 -1.11 0.85 18.80
C LYS A 115 -1.25 -0.35 19.72
N GLU A 116 -2.51 -0.79 19.92
CA GLU A 116 -2.83 -1.90 20.81
C GLU A 116 -2.26 -3.23 20.31
N ASP A 117 -2.33 -3.47 19.00
CA ASP A 117 -1.88 -4.71 18.36
C ASP A 117 -1.43 -4.46 16.92
N CYS A 118 -0.76 -5.45 16.34
CA CYS A 118 -0.31 -5.43 14.95
C CYS A 118 -0.41 -6.82 14.33
N LEU A 119 -0.71 -6.87 13.04
CA LEU A 119 -0.72 -8.09 12.25
C LEU A 119 0.14 -7.93 11.00
N THR A 120 1.03 -8.89 10.72
CA THR A 120 1.91 -8.89 9.55
C THR A 120 1.35 -9.69 8.37
N PHE A 121 1.67 -9.23 7.16
CA PHE A 121 1.25 -9.79 5.87
C PHE A 121 2.46 -10.00 4.96
N ALA A 122 2.30 -10.86 3.96
CA ALA A 122 3.40 -11.20 3.04
C ALA A 122 3.82 -10.04 2.12
N THR A 123 2.94 -9.12 1.78
CA THR A 123 3.23 -7.91 0.99
C THR A 123 2.33 -6.76 1.40
N GLY A 124 2.77 -5.51 1.16
CA GLY A 124 1.92 -4.33 1.38
C GLY A 124 0.64 -4.36 0.52
N TYR A 125 0.72 -4.89 -0.69
CA TYR A 125 -0.47 -5.04 -1.54
C TYR A 125 -1.52 -5.95 -0.89
N GLN A 126 -1.09 -7.14 -0.42
CA GLN A 126 -1.97 -8.08 0.28
C GLN A 126 -2.47 -7.53 1.62
N THR A 127 -1.71 -6.67 2.27
CA THR A 127 -2.14 -5.99 3.50
C THR A 127 -3.41 -5.19 3.26
N ASN A 128 -3.43 -4.30 2.25
CA ASN A 128 -4.64 -3.54 1.90
C ASN A 128 -5.82 -4.46 1.52
N LEU A 129 -5.56 -5.50 0.71
CA LEU A 129 -6.61 -6.46 0.36
C LEU A 129 -7.17 -7.15 1.60
N GLY A 130 -6.31 -7.62 2.49
CA GLY A 130 -6.68 -8.33 3.70
C GLY A 130 -7.48 -7.45 4.67
N ILE A 131 -6.96 -6.26 4.98
CA ILE A 131 -7.64 -5.32 5.88
C ILE A 131 -9.02 -4.97 5.35
N ILE A 132 -9.07 -4.39 4.16
CA ILE A 132 -10.29 -3.78 3.63
C ILE A 132 -11.39 -4.82 3.42
N SER A 133 -11.04 -6.01 2.88
CA SER A 133 -12.02 -7.07 2.66
C SER A 133 -12.50 -7.75 3.95
N ALA A 134 -11.73 -7.66 5.04
CA ALA A 134 -12.11 -8.23 6.32
C ALA A 134 -13.05 -7.31 7.14
N ILE A 135 -12.81 -5.99 7.10
CA ILE A 135 -13.49 -5.03 7.99
C ILE A 135 -14.71 -4.35 7.36
N ALA A 136 -14.81 -4.32 6.05
CA ALA A 136 -15.93 -3.67 5.35
C ALA A 136 -16.68 -4.68 4.48
N GLY A 137 -18.01 -4.49 4.32
CA GLY A 137 -18.88 -5.37 3.56
C GLY A 137 -19.99 -4.63 2.84
N ARG A 138 -20.97 -5.38 2.32
CA ARG A 138 -22.08 -4.87 1.49
C ARG A 138 -22.90 -3.75 2.13
N ASN A 139 -22.92 -3.69 3.45
CA ASN A 139 -23.68 -2.71 4.20
C ASN A 139 -22.88 -1.45 4.56
N ASP A 140 -21.60 -1.40 4.20
CA ASP A 140 -20.71 -0.31 4.55
C ASP A 140 -20.40 0.58 3.35
N LEU A 141 -19.90 1.78 3.65
CA LEU A 141 -19.43 2.77 2.68
C LEU A 141 -17.95 3.01 2.90
N ILE A 142 -17.17 2.97 1.82
CA ILE A 142 -15.75 3.33 1.87
C ILE A 142 -15.54 4.62 1.07
N PHE A 143 -15.11 5.66 1.75
CA PHE A 143 -14.72 6.94 1.15
C PHE A 143 -13.23 6.87 0.81
N CYS A 144 -12.94 6.93 -0.48
CA CYS A 144 -11.61 6.66 -1.03
C CYS A 144 -11.12 7.87 -1.82
N ASP A 145 -9.93 8.39 -1.47
CA ASP A 145 -9.27 9.40 -2.29
C ASP A 145 -9.02 8.84 -3.70
N ARG A 146 -9.24 9.66 -4.71
CA ARG A 146 -9.11 9.23 -6.11
C ARG A 146 -7.69 8.86 -6.52
N GLU A 147 -6.67 9.29 -5.79
CA GLU A 147 -5.26 9.02 -6.06
C GLU A 147 -4.66 7.96 -5.15
N ASN A 148 -5.46 7.35 -4.29
CA ASN A 148 -5.03 6.21 -3.47
C ASN A 148 -4.43 5.09 -4.31
N HIS A 149 -3.53 4.33 -3.68
CA HIS A 149 -2.85 3.20 -4.29
C HIS A 149 -3.82 2.14 -4.83
N ALA A 150 -3.44 1.47 -5.94
CA ALA A 150 -4.27 0.48 -6.62
C ALA A 150 -4.74 -0.69 -5.72
N SER A 151 -3.93 -1.09 -4.73
CA SER A 151 -4.30 -2.14 -3.77
C SER A 151 -5.51 -1.78 -2.91
N ILE A 152 -5.71 -0.50 -2.59
CA ILE A 152 -6.89 -0.01 -1.88
C ILE A 152 -8.14 -0.21 -2.74
N TYR A 153 -8.07 0.18 -4.01
CA TYR A 153 -9.18 -0.06 -4.95
C TYR A 153 -9.54 -1.53 -5.09
N ASP A 154 -8.54 -2.40 -5.15
CA ASP A 154 -8.77 -3.84 -5.27
C ASP A 154 -9.29 -4.44 -3.96
N GLY A 155 -8.81 -3.98 -2.80
CA GLY A 155 -9.36 -4.32 -1.50
C GLY A 155 -10.84 -3.92 -1.37
N ILE A 156 -11.20 -2.72 -1.82
CA ILE A 156 -12.60 -2.26 -1.83
C ILE A 156 -13.48 -3.13 -2.73
N ARG A 157 -12.99 -3.52 -3.92
CA ARG A 157 -13.72 -4.44 -4.80
C ARG A 157 -13.97 -5.80 -4.15
N LEU A 158 -12.98 -6.34 -3.45
CA LEU A 158 -13.08 -7.62 -2.74
C LEU A 158 -14.03 -7.56 -1.54
N SER A 159 -14.13 -6.42 -0.86
CA SER A 159 -15.02 -6.23 0.30
C SER A 159 -16.50 -6.23 -0.08
N PHE A 160 -16.84 -5.96 -1.34
CA PHE A 160 -18.18 -5.66 -1.82
C PHE A 160 -18.84 -4.43 -1.19
N ALA A 161 -18.11 -3.64 -0.40
CA ALA A 161 -18.59 -2.36 0.12
C ALA A 161 -18.79 -1.36 -1.02
N LYS A 162 -19.73 -0.43 -0.83
CA LYS A 162 -19.94 0.63 -1.81
C LYS A 162 -18.82 1.67 -1.71
N MET A 163 -18.02 1.77 -2.76
CA MET A 163 -16.98 2.79 -2.89
C MET A 163 -17.61 4.16 -3.22
N VAL A 164 -17.20 5.17 -2.48
CA VAL A 164 -17.51 6.59 -2.70
C VAL A 164 -16.18 7.32 -2.88
N ARG A 165 -15.81 7.60 -4.14
CA ARG A 165 -14.56 8.33 -4.42
C ARG A 165 -14.76 9.82 -4.20
N TYR A 166 -13.81 10.46 -3.54
CA TYR A 166 -13.72 11.92 -3.47
C TYR A 166 -12.50 12.43 -4.24
N ASN A 167 -12.55 13.70 -4.65
CA ASN A 167 -11.45 14.33 -5.36
C ASN A 167 -10.21 14.38 -4.47
N HIS A 168 -9.04 14.28 -5.11
CA HIS A 168 -7.78 14.22 -4.40
C HIS A 168 -7.57 15.41 -3.46
N ASN A 169 -7.30 15.11 -2.18
CA ASN A 169 -7.09 16.07 -1.10
C ASN A 169 -8.17 17.18 -0.99
N ASP A 170 -9.40 16.90 -1.47
CA ASP A 170 -10.53 17.83 -1.48
C ASP A 170 -11.48 17.51 -0.31
N MET A 171 -11.29 18.23 0.78
CA MET A 171 -12.04 18.01 2.01
C MET A 171 -13.50 18.49 1.91
N GLU A 172 -13.78 19.47 1.08
CA GLU A 172 -15.15 19.91 0.81
C GLU A 172 -15.94 18.82 0.07
N ASP A 173 -15.32 18.18 -0.94
CA ASP A 173 -15.94 17.07 -1.66
C ASP A 173 -16.11 15.84 -0.77
N LEU A 174 -15.13 15.53 0.11
CA LEU A 174 -15.23 14.45 1.09
C LEU A 174 -16.41 14.70 2.03
N GLU A 175 -16.49 15.88 2.64
CA GLU A 175 -17.53 16.23 3.59
C GLU A 175 -18.92 16.21 2.95
N LYS A 176 -19.08 16.78 1.75
CA LYS A 176 -20.32 16.75 0.97
C LYS A 176 -20.80 15.31 0.72
N LYS A 177 -19.90 14.39 0.41
CA LYS A 177 -20.22 12.99 0.16
C LYS A 177 -20.60 12.24 1.43
N LEU A 178 -19.93 12.52 2.55
CA LEU A 178 -20.31 11.99 3.85
C LEU A 178 -21.67 12.49 4.29
N GLN A 179 -21.94 13.77 4.13
CA GLN A 179 -23.24 14.39 4.45
C GLN A 179 -24.39 13.77 3.63
N ALA A 180 -24.15 13.45 2.36
CA ALA A 180 -25.13 12.83 1.48
C ALA A 180 -25.29 11.31 1.68
N SER A 181 -24.47 10.70 2.55
CA SER A 181 -24.49 9.26 2.78
C SER A 181 -25.57 8.84 3.79
N ASP A 182 -25.97 7.56 3.71
CA ASP A 182 -26.89 6.96 4.68
C ASP A 182 -26.24 6.97 6.09
N PRO A 183 -26.87 7.63 7.08
CA PRO A 183 -26.32 7.70 8.43
C PRO A 183 -26.27 6.35 9.16
N ASN A 184 -27.08 5.36 8.74
CA ASN A 184 -27.16 4.04 9.37
C ASN A 184 -26.11 3.05 8.86
N LYS A 185 -25.27 3.43 7.90
CA LYS A 185 -24.21 2.57 7.37
C LYS A 185 -22.88 2.80 8.08
N GLY A 186 -22.10 1.73 8.25
CA GLY A 186 -20.70 1.84 8.60
C GLY A 186 -19.95 2.66 7.57
N LYS A 187 -19.00 3.50 8.02
CA LYS A 187 -18.24 4.39 7.16
C LYS A 187 -16.75 4.27 7.46
N LEU A 188 -15.96 4.06 6.42
CA LEU A 188 -14.51 4.04 6.48
C LEU A 188 -13.95 5.06 5.47
N ILE A 189 -13.10 5.96 5.94
CA ILE A 189 -12.33 6.85 5.08
C ILE A 189 -10.95 6.22 4.93
N ILE A 190 -10.48 6.05 3.69
CA ILE A 190 -9.15 5.52 3.39
C ILE A 190 -8.39 6.54 2.57
N THR A 191 -7.16 6.85 2.99
CA THR A 191 -6.23 7.73 2.30
C THR A 191 -4.82 7.18 2.35
N ASP A 192 -4.02 7.41 1.31
CA ASP A 192 -2.57 7.32 1.41
C ASP A 192 -2.09 8.46 2.34
N GLY A 193 -1.14 8.19 3.22
CA GLY A 193 -0.52 9.22 4.06
C GLY A 193 0.34 10.16 3.23
N VAL A 194 1.20 9.57 2.39
CA VAL A 194 1.97 10.26 1.35
C VAL A 194 1.66 9.61 0.01
N PHE A 195 1.20 10.41 -0.94
CA PHE A 195 0.82 9.91 -2.27
C PHE A 195 2.05 9.68 -3.14
N SER A 196 2.22 8.46 -3.64
CA SER A 196 3.44 8.01 -4.32
C SER A 196 3.78 8.76 -5.61
N MET A 197 2.78 9.23 -6.34
CA MET A 197 2.99 9.85 -7.66
C MET A 197 3.14 11.36 -7.59
N SER A 198 2.40 12.01 -6.72
CA SER A 198 2.43 13.46 -6.52
C SER A 198 3.40 13.91 -5.43
N GLY A 199 3.60 13.06 -4.40
CA GLY A 199 4.49 13.33 -3.27
C GLY A 199 3.87 14.24 -2.20
N ASP A 200 2.62 14.62 -2.34
CA ASP A 200 1.92 15.40 -1.34
C ASP A 200 1.43 14.54 -0.18
N ILE A 201 1.20 15.18 0.96
CA ILE A 201 0.71 14.57 2.19
C ILE A 201 -0.80 14.76 2.25
N CYS A 202 -1.52 13.74 2.76
CA CYS A 202 -2.96 13.89 3.00
C CYS A 202 -3.22 14.95 4.08
N LYS A 203 -4.40 15.57 4.04
CA LYS A 203 -4.85 16.53 5.06
C LYS A 203 -5.48 15.78 6.24
N LEU A 204 -4.65 15.03 6.98
CA LEU A 204 -5.13 14.09 7.99
C LEU A 204 -5.91 14.77 9.13
N ASP A 205 -5.53 15.97 9.51
CA ASP A 205 -6.19 16.78 10.53
C ASP A 205 -7.63 17.15 10.14
N GLU A 206 -7.82 17.56 8.89
CA GLU A 206 -9.15 17.83 8.34
C GLU A 206 -9.95 16.52 8.19
N ILE A 207 -9.33 15.45 7.69
CA ILE A 207 -9.96 14.12 7.52
C ILE A 207 -10.48 13.60 8.86
N VAL A 208 -9.67 13.63 9.92
CA VAL A 208 -10.06 13.18 11.27
C VAL A 208 -11.21 14.03 11.82
N THR A 209 -11.15 15.36 11.62
CA THR A 209 -12.21 16.27 12.04
C THR A 209 -13.54 15.93 11.37
N ILE A 210 -13.51 15.71 10.06
CA ILE A 210 -14.69 15.31 9.28
C ILE A 210 -15.16 13.91 9.69
N ALA A 211 -14.25 12.95 9.87
CA ALA A 211 -14.58 11.60 10.28
C ALA A 211 -15.37 11.56 11.59
N LYS A 212 -14.93 12.31 12.61
CA LYS A 212 -15.62 12.43 13.88
C LYS A 212 -17.03 12.98 13.72
N LYS A 213 -17.21 14.02 12.90
CA LYS A 213 -18.51 14.66 12.64
C LYS A 213 -19.54 13.69 12.05
N TYR A 214 -19.09 12.73 11.21
CA TYR A 214 -19.97 11.82 10.51
C TYR A 214 -19.90 10.36 11.02
N ASN A 215 -19.28 10.13 12.18
CA ASN A 215 -19.06 8.81 12.78
C ASN A 215 -18.44 7.83 11.77
N ALA A 216 -17.37 8.27 11.09
CA ALA A 216 -16.58 7.46 10.19
C ALA A 216 -15.27 7.03 10.85
N LYS A 217 -14.74 5.86 10.48
CA LYS A 217 -13.43 5.37 10.85
C LYS A 217 -12.39 5.82 9.84
N VAL A 218 -11.13 5.93 10.26
CA VAL A 218 -10.02 6.41 9.42
C VAL A 218 -8.95 5.32 9.30
N MET A 219 -8.60 4.99 8.07
CA MET A 219 -7.47 4.15 7.72
C MET A 219 -6.46 4.96 6.89
N VAL A 220 -5.20 4.91 7.29
CA VAL A 220 -4.08 5.54 6.57
C VAL A 220 -3.18 4.45 5.99
N ASP A 221 -2.97 4.47 4.68
CA ASP A 221 -1.88 3.73 4.03
C ASP A 221 -0.60 4.56 4.14
N ASP A 222 0.23 4.20 5.07
CA ASP A 222 1.46 4.92 5.41
C ASP A 222 2.73 4.27 4.82
N ALA A 223 2.57 3.57 3.70
CA ALA A 223 3.65 2.89 3.01
C ALA A 223 4.81 3.82 2.63
N HIS A 224 4.57 5.11 2.45
CA HIS A 224 5.57 6.14 2.14
C HIS A 224 5.90 7.04 3.33
N GLY A 225 5.12 7.01 4.41
CA GLY A 225 5.34 7.84 5.60
C GLY A 225 6.21 7.16 6.66
N LEU A 226 6.09 5.84 6.82
CA LEU A 226 6.87 5.08 7.80
C LEU A 226 8.39 5.28 7.59
N GLY A 227 9.09 5.67 8.66
CA GLY A 227 10.53 5.97 8.64
C GLY A 227 10.88 7.31 7.98
N VAL A 228 9.89 8.08 7.51
CA VAL A 228 10.09 9.33 6.76
C VAL A 228 9.45 10.53 7.47
N LEU A 229 8.22 10.38 7.94
CA LEU A 229 7.46 11.44 8.60
C LEU A 229 7.37 11.20 10.11
N GLY A 230 7.18 12.29 10.85
CA GLY A 230 7.10 12.31 12.31
C GLY A 230 8.48 12.43 12.97
N GLU A 231 8.50 12.84 14.23
CA GLU A 231 9.75 13.06 15.00
C GLU A 231 10.52 11.75 15.23
N HIS A 232 9.77 10.64 15.40
CA HIS A 232 10.34 9.30 15.61
C HIS A 232 10.26 8.41 14.37
N GLY A 233 9.79 8.95 13.25
CA GLY A 233 9.60 8.19 11.99
C GLY A 233 8.41 7.23 12.02
N ARG A 234 7.41 7.47 12.86
CA ARG A 234 6.19 6.64 12.96
C ARG A 234 5.19 6.89 11.83
N GLY A 235 5.45 7.88 11.00
CA GLY A 235 4.66 8.15 9.81
C GLY A 235 3.70 9.33 9.93
N THR A 236 2.69 9.31 9.07
CA THR A 236 1.77 10.45 8.87
C THR A 236 0.94 10.76 10.11
N ALA A 237 0.48 9.76 10.85
CA ALA A 237 -0.30 9.98 12.06
C ALA A 237 0.52 10.74 13.12
N GLU A 238 1.78 10.37 13.34
CA GLU A 238 2.69 11.09 14.24
C GLU A 238 2.98 12.51 13.73
N PHE A 239 3.20 12.67 12.43
CA PHE A 239 3.47 13.99 11.84
C PHE A 239 2.40 15.03 12.16
N PHE A 240 1.14 14.59 12.26
CA PHE A 240 0.00 15.44 12.65
C PHE A 240 -0.33 15.39 14.15
N ASN A 241 0.37 14.60 14.97
CA ASN A 241 0.04 14.30 16.36
C ASN A 241 -1.39 13.73 16.53
N LEU A 242 -1.75 12.79 15.67
CA LEU A 242 -3.08 12.18 15.58
C LEU A 242 -3.03 10.63 15.68
N GLU A 243 -2.00 10.06 16.34
CA GLU A 243 -1.83 8.61 16.46
C GLU A 243 -3.04 7.94 17.11
N ASP A 244 -3.64 8.57 18.11
CA ASP A 244 -4.83 8.05 18.82
C ASP A 244 -6.14 8.21 18.02
N GLU A 245 -6.11 8.99 16.95
CA GLU A 245 -7.30 9.34 16.16
C GLU A 245 -7.41 8.58 14.84
N VAL A 246 -6.34 7.92 14.42
CA VAL A 246 -6.32 7.04 13.27
C VAL A 246 -6.64 5.63 13.73
N ASP A 247 -7.73 5.05 13.22
CA ASP A 247 -8.20 3.72 13.67
C ASP A 247 -7.32 2.58 13.13
N ILE A 248 -6.78 2.72 11.92
CA ILE A 248 -5.95 1.70 11.28
C ILE A 248 -4.79 2.36 10.55
N ILE A 249 -3.58 1.91 10.84
CA ILE A 249 -2.37 2.24 10.08
C ILE A 249 -1.94 1.01 9.30
N MET A 250 -1.86 1.15 7.98
CA MET A 250 -1.27 0.17 7.09
C MET A 250 0.13 0.63 6.70
N GLY A 251 1.10 -0.28 6.66
CA GLY A 251 2.43 0.00 6.14
C GLY A 251 3.05 -1.17 5.38
N THR A 252 4.21 -0.91 4.78
CA THR A 252 4.96 -1.92 4.04
C THR A 252 6.41 -1.98 4.50
N PHE A 253 7.01 -3.18 4.44
CA PHE A 253 8.43 -3.36 4.70
C PHE A 253 9.30 -3.15 3.45
N SER A 254 8.69 -3.05 2.28
CA SER A 254 9.40 -3.05 0.98
C SER A 254 10.00 -1.70 0.57
N LYS A 255 9.89 -0.68 1.41
CA LYS A 255 10.42 0.67 1.16
C LYS A 255 11.46 1.03 2.24
N SER A 256 11.09 1.80 3.26
CA SER A 256 12.00 2.24 4.33
C SER A 256 12.72 1.09 5.03
N LEU A 257 12.06 -0.04 5.25
CA LEU A 257 12.64 -1.20 5.94
C LEU A 257 13.36 -2.21 5.02
N ALA A 258 13.45 -1.91 3.71
CA ALA A 258 14.25 -2.65 2.73
C ALA A 258 14.03 -4.19 2.73
N SER A 259 12.81 -4.64 3.01
CA SER A 259 12.45 -6.05 3.13
C SER A 259 11.23 -6.39 2.26
N LEU A 260 10.52 -7.46 2.59
CA LEU A 260 9.28 -7.85 1.94
C LEU A 260 8.21 -8.06 3.00
N GLY A 261 7.00 -7.59 2.73
CA GLY A 261 5.87 -7.73 3.63
C GLY A 261 5.14 -6.41 3.86
N GLY A 262 4.19 -6.47 4.78
CA GLY A 262 3.45 -5.31 5.26
C GLY A 262 2.80 -5.61 6.60
N TYR A 263 2.18 -4.60 7.18
CA TYR A 263 1.53 -4.70 8.47
C TYR A 263 0.26 -3.86 8.54
N MET A 264 -0.59 -4.21 9.49
CA MET A 264 -1.72 -3.43 9.98
C MET A 264 -1.55 -3.23 11.49
N ALA A 265 -1.68 -2.02 11.94
CA ALA A 265 -1.70 -1.67 13.36
C ALA A 265 -2.86 -0.72 13.67
#